data_bdc1adbf0a77d4b81cea415ebda82b61
#
_entry.id   bdc1adbf0a77d4b81cea415ebda82b61
#
_cell.length_a   1.000
_cell.length_b   1.000
_cell.length_c   1.000
_cell.angle_alpha   90.00
_cell.angle_beta   90.00
_cell.angle_gamma   90.00
#
_symmetry.space_group_name_H-M   'P 1'
#
loop_
_entity.id
_entity.type
_entity.pdbx_description
1 polymer ?
#
loop_
_entity_poly.entity_id
_entity_poly.type
_entity_poly.pdbx_seq_one_letter_code
_entity_poly.pdbx_strand_id
1 'polypeptide(L)'
;AIDRMGLGYEQLSAINPNLIYVSISGFGPTGPYSNRPVLDPVIQGICGVISRQLNPQIPFPDLVRNLYADKSTALTVAQATTAALLARERTGAGQHVEIPMVDACMYFFWPDGMMDLTMVDDDANGGILLSSVYNLTECSDGKIVYFAASDKQRAGVCAAVGHPEWGEDERFSSMAALAANPENFVLLGEMLAGAFLEMNCEEAIEALIEADVPSGPVLTGEEAIVDPQ
;
A
#
# COMPACT_ATOMS: atom_id res chain seq x y z
N ALA A 1 4.63 22.68 24.10
CA ALA A 1 4.00 23.99 23.78
C ALA A 1 2.61 24.09 24.40
N ILE A 2 1.74 23.12 24.20
CA ILE A 2 0.33 23.09 24.66
C ILE A 2 0.22 23.16 26.18
N ASP A 3 1.06 22.42 26.92
CA ASP A 3 1.07 22.45 28.40
C ASP A 3 1.37 23.83 28.96
N ARG A 4 2.25 24.61 28.29
CA ARG A 4 2.55 26.01 28.68
C ARG A 4 1.38 26.98 28.46
N MET A 5 0.40 26.56 27.63
CA MET A 5 -0.82 27.33 27.38
C MET A 5 -1.98 26.93 28.31
N GLY A 6 -1.75 25.97 29.21
CA GLY A 6 -2.80 25.43 30.09
C GLY A 6 -3.79 24.50 29.39
N LEU A 7 -3.43 23.98 28.21
CA LEU A 7 -4.31 23.14 27.37
C LEU A 7 -3.77 21.69 27.27
N GLY A 8 -2.87 21.28 28.15
CA GLY A 8 -2.38 19.91 28.24
C GLY A 8 -3.44 18.95 28.81
N TYR A 9 -3.22 17.66 28.60
CA TYR A 9 -4.16 16.62 29.07
C TYR A 9 -4.41 16.70 30.57
N GLU A 10 -3.37 16.81 31.39
CA GLU A 10 -3.51 16.87 32.86
C GLU A 10 -4.37 18.03 33.34
N GLN A 11 -4.22 19.20 32.69
CA GLN A 11 -5.01 20.38 33.04
C GLN A 11 -6.48 20.24 32.63
N LEU A 12 -6.72 19.73 31.41
CA LEU A 12 -8.07 19.64 30.87
C LEU A 12 -8.84 18.45 31.45
N SER A 13 -8.17 17.32 31.72
CA SER A 13 -8.81 16.16 32.36
C SER A 13 -9.18 16.41 33.82
N ALA A 14 -8.45 17.29 34.51
CA ALA A 14 -8.84 17.75 35.84
C ALA A 14 -10.16 18.55 35.85
N ILE A 15 -10.46 19.24 34.74
CA ILE A 15 -11.73 19.99 34.57
C ILE A 15 -12.84 19.04 34.07
N ASN A 16 -12.53 18.15 33.14
CA ASN A 16 -13.46 17.19 32.58
C ASN A 16 -12.84 15.77 32.56
N PRO A 17 -13.12 14.95 33.57
CA PRO A 17 -12.62 13.58 33.66
C PRO A 17 -13.08 12.65 32.51
N ASN A 18 -14.13 13.04 31.79
CA ASN A 18 -14.64 12.30 30.64
C ASN A 18 -14.06 12.75 29.30
N LEU A 19 -13.06 13.63 29.34
CA LEU A 19 -12.42 14.14 28.14
C LEU A 19 -11.67 13.03 27.39
N ILE A 20 -11.93 12.91 26.09
CA ILE A 20 -11.03 12.22 25.16
C ILE A 20 -10.08 13.28 24.59
N TYR A 21 -8.81 13.16 24.94
CA TYR A 21 -7.76 14.06 24.51
C TYR A 21 -6.85 13.35 23.53
N VAL A 22 -6.79 13.83 22.29
CA VAL A 22 -5.95 13.22 21.25
C VAL A 22 -4.79 14.16 20.94
N SER A 23 -3.58 13.67 21.10
CA SER A 23 -2.35 14.38 20.70
C SER A 23 -1.64 13.68 19.55
N ILE A 24 -1.30 14.47 18.55
CA ILE A 24 -0.54 14.03 17.39
C ILE A 24 0.84 14.67 17.44
N SER A 25 1.88 13.87 17.27
CA SER A 25 3.27 14.33 17.19
C SER A 25 4.02 13.57 16.10
N GLY A 26 5.18 14.04 15.70
CA GLY A 26 5.98 13.35 14.68
C GLY A 26 6.49 11.99 15.16
N PHE A 27 7.12 11.97 16.34
CA PHE A 27 7.90 10.85 16.84
C PHE A 27 7.51 10.36 18.24
N GLY A 28 6.42 10.89 18.79
CA GLY A 28 6.02 10.57 20.16
C GLY A 28 6.75 11.42 21.23
N PRO A 29 6.36 11.23 22.50
CA PRO A 29 6.90 12.01 23.62
C PRO A 29 8.31 11.58 24.05
N THR A 30 8.76 10.40 23.65
CA THR A 30 10.01 9.79 24.08
C THR A 30 10.91 9.42 22.88
N GLY A 31 12.14 9.02 23.17
CA GLY A 31 13.09 8.60 22.15
C GLY A 31 13.93 9.74 21.57
N PRO A 32 14.94 9.40 20.74
CA PRO A 32 15.96 10.35 20.27
C PRO A 32 15.42 11.42 19.31
N TYR A 33 14.23 11.22 18.74
CA TYR A 33 13.63 12.11 17.75
C TYR A 33 12.45 12.93 18.29
N SER A 34 12.06 12.75 19.56
CA SER A 34 10.88 13.38 20.16
C SER A 34 10.81 14.91 20.01
N ASN A 35 11.97 15.60 19.94
CA ASN A 35 12.04 17.04 19.80
C ASN A 35 12.37 17.51 18.36
N ARG A 36 12.44 16.61 17.37
CA ARG A 36 12.75 17.00 15.99
C ARG A 36 11.53 17.60 15.31
N PRO A 37 11.72 18.64 14.49
CA PRO A 37 10.67 19.12 13.61
C PRO A 37 10.38 18.08 12.54
N VAL A 38 9.11 17.96 12.16
CA VAL A 38 8.66 16.95 11.23
C VAL A 38 7.55 17.46 10.33
N LEU A 39 7.54 16.95 9.11
CA LEU A 39 6.45 17.02 8.14
C LEU A 39 6.35 15.67 7.41
N ASP A 40 5.30 15.49 6.64
CA ASP A 40 5.01 14.25 5.90
C ASP A 40 6.23 13.60 5.21
N PRO A 41 7.03 14.31 4.36
CA PRO A 41 8.16 13.69 3.66
C PRO A 41 9.24 13.11 4.58
N VAL A 42 9.40 13.71 5.77
CA VAL A 42 10.37 13.23 6.76
C VAL A 42 9.92 11.90 7.34
N ILE A 43 8.62 11.75 7.62
CA ILE A 43 8.04 10.50 8.09
C ILE A 43 8.14 9.42 7.02
N GLN A 44 7.81 9.72 5.77
CA GLN A 44 7.97 8.77 4.66
C GLN A 44 9.40 8.22 4.58
N GLY A 45 10.40 9.10 4.73
CA GLY A 45 11.81 8.72 4.71
C GLY A 45 12.19 7.78 5.86
N ILE A 46 11.78 8.14 7.07
CA ILE A 46 12.14 7.40 8.30
C ILE A 46 11.41 6.05 8.40
N CYS A 47 10.16 5.98 7.94
CA CYS A 47 9.38 4.74 7.92
C CYS A 47 9.82 3.75 6.84
N GLY A 48 10.76 4.10 5.98
CA GLY A 48 11.23 3.23 4.90
C GLY A 48 10.32 3.17 3.67
N VAL A 49 9.21 3.91 3.63
CA VAL A 49 8.27 3.95 2.49
C VAL A 49 9.01 4.24 1.18
N ILE A 50 9.94 5.19 1.21
CA ILE A 50 10.74 5.58 0.03
C ILE A 50 11.55 4.40 -0.52
N SER A 51 12.23 3.67 0.37
CA SER A 51 13.13 2.57 -0.02
C SER A 51 12.38 1.31 -0.46
N ARG A 52 11.12 1.17 -0.06
CA ARG A 52 10.30 -0.01 -0.34
C ARG A 52 9.35 0.19 -1.52
N GLN A 53 9.13 1.42 -1.94
CA GLN A 53 8.35 1.78 -3.12
C GLN A 53 9.26 1.83 -4.36
N LEU A 54 9.87 0.70 -4.69
CA LEU A 54 10.76 0.59 -5.84
C LEU A 54 9.93 0.37 -7.11
N ASN A 55 10.27 1.15 -8.15
CA ASN A 55 9.85 0.88 -9.50
C ASN A 55 11.08 0.40 -10.29
N PRO A 56 11.09 -0.84 -10.84
CA PRO A 56 12.23 -1.35 -11.58
C PRO A 56 12.66 -0.48 -12.78
N GLN A 57 11.75 0.35 -13.30
CA GLN A 57 12.00 1.27 -14.41
C GLN A 57 12.62 2.60 -13.97
N ILE A 58 12.68 2.87 -12.67
CA ILE A 58 13.21 4.12 -12.09
C ILE A 58 14.41 3.77 -11.21
N PRO A 59 15.63 4.30 -11.50
CA PRO A 59 16.87 3.84 -10.87
C PRO A 59 17.07 4.29 -9.41
N PHE A 60 16.15 5.08 -8.84
CA PHE A 60 16.21 5.50 -7.43
C PHE A 60 14.84 5.51 -6.76
N PRO A 61 14.84 5.29 -5.44
CA PRO A 61 13.63 5.44 -4.64
C PRO A 61 13.13 6.89 -4.67
N ASP A 62 11.81 7.07 -4.68
CA ASP A 62 11.17 8.38 -4.67
C ASP A 62 10.10 8.47 -3.56
N LEU A 63 9.74 9.69 -3.18
CA LEU A 63 8.61 9.97 -2.30
C LEU A 63 7.30 9.55 -2.97
N VAL A 64 6.35 9.07 -2.16
CA VAL A 64 4.95 9.14 -2.56
C VAL A 64 4.59 10.62 -2.68
N ARG A 65 4.30 11.09 -3.91
CA ARG A 65 4.03 12.51 -4.19
C ARG A 65 2.63 12.92 -3.75
N ASN A 66 2.32 12.57 -2.51
CA ASN A 66 1.05 12.78 -1.83
C ASN A 66 1.33 12.84 -0.32
N LEU A 67 0.41 13.41 0.46
CA LEU A 67 0.47 13.46 1.92
C LEU A 67 0.17 12.07 2.53
N TYR A 68 1.05 11.13 2.30
CA TYR A 68 0.89 9.72 2.67
C TYR A 68 0.91 9.52 4.19
N ALA A 69 1.91 10.09 4.88
CA ALA A 69 2.05 9.97 6.31
C ALA A 69 0.99 10.77 7.07
N ASP A 70 0.64 11.96 6.60
CA ASP A 70 -0.43 12.78 7.18
C ASP A 70 -1.78 12.07 7.09
N LYS A 71 -2.11 11.48 5.93
CA LYS A 71 -3.40 10.80 5.70
C LYS A 71 -3.50 9.49 6.47
N SER A 72 -2.46 8.67 6.49
CA SER A 72 -2.44 7.44 7.31
C SER A 72 -2.58 7.76 8.80
N THR A 73 -1.92 8.83 9.26
CA THR A 73 -2.09 9.35 10.62
C THR A 73 -3.52 9.81 10.88
N ALA A 74 -4.11 10.57 9.97
CA ALA A 74 -5.49 11.06 10.13
C ALA A 74 -6.51 9.92 10.25
N LEU A 75 -6.38 8.86 9.44
CA LEU A 75 -7.22 7.66 9.53
C LEU A 75 -7.03 6.94 10.87
N THR A 76 -5.78 6.77 11.32
CA THR A 76 -5.45 6.17 12.61
C THR A 76 -6.04 6.98 13.76
N VAL A 77 -5.97 8.32 13.70
CA VAL A 77 -6.58 9.23 14.68
C VAL A 77 -8.08 9.06 14.74
N ALA A 78 -8.76 9.01 13.60
CA ALA A 78 -10.22 8.82 13.54
C ALA A 78 -10.63 7.47 14.17
N GLN A 79 -9.91 6.40 13.83
CA GLN A 79 -10.12 5.07 14.39
C GLN A 79 -9.90 5.04 15.91
N ALA A 80 -8.78 5.57 16.39
CA ALA A 80 -8.45 5.59 17.82
C ALA A 80 -9.40 6.48 18.62
N THR A 81 -9.82 7.61 18.07
CA THR A 81 -10.84 8.49 18.69
C THR A 81 -12.16 7.76 18.85
N THR A 82 -12.62 7.04 17.82
CA THR A 82 -13.85 6.26 17.87
C THR A 82 -13.76 5.16 18.92
N ALA A 83 -12.64 4.45 18.99
CA ALA A 83 -12.39 3.41 20.00
C ALA A 83 -12.39 4.00 21.43
N ALA A 84 -11.77 5.17 21.61
CA ALA A 84 -11.73 5.87 22.89
C ALA A 84 -13.14 6.33 23.32
N LEU A 85 -13.96 6.82 22.41
CA LEU A 85 -15.35 7.18 22.68
C LEU A 85 -16.18 5.96 23.11
N LEU A 86 -16.04 4.83 22.40
CA LEU A 86 -16.69 3.58 22.78
C LEU A 86 -16.22 3.07 24.16
N ALA A 87 -14.94 3.17 24.45
CA ALA A 87 -14.40 2.83 25.76
C ALA A 87 -15.00 3.71 26.85
N ARG A 88 -15.10 5.02 26.62
CA ARG A 88 -15.72 5.97 27.53
C ARG A 88 -17.19 5.63 27.82
N GLU A 89 -17.97 5.28 26.80
CA GLU A 89 -19.38 4.86 26.99
C GLU A 89 -19.49 3.62 27.88
N ARG A 90 -18.52 2.74 27.87
CA ARG A 90 -18.51 1.51 28.68
C ARG A 90 -17.95 1.71 30.09
N THR A 91 -16.96 2.60 30.24
CA THR A 91 -16.22 2.76 31.49
C THR A 91 -16.60 4.02 32.26
N GLY A 92 -17.23 5.01 31.62
CA GLY A 92 -17.51 6.33 32.16
C GLY A 92 -16.27 7.23 32.29
N ALA A 93 -15.09 6.83 31.79
CA ALA A 93 -13.86 7.56 31.94
C ALA A 93 -13.30 8.05 30.60
N GLY A 94 -12.81 9.29 30.58
CA GLY A 94 -12.02 9.81 29.47
C GLY A 94 -10.61 9.21 29.43
N GLN A 95 -9.87 9.53 28.38
CA GLN A 95 -8.47 9.06 28.25
C GLN A 95 -7.66 9.97 27.33
N HIS A 96 -6.34 9.89 27.50
CA HIS A 96 -5.36 10.46 26.57
C HIS A 96 -5.02 9.43 25.49
N VAL A 97 -5.13 9.83 24.24
CA VAL A 97 -4.72 9.05 23.05
C VAL A 97 -3.55 9.76 22.40
N GLU A 98 -2.39 9.14 22.42
CA GLU A 98 -1.19 9.67 21.80
C GLU A 98 -0.90 8.91 20.50
N ILE A 99 -0.77 9.64 19.39
CA ILE A 99 -0.52 9.07 18.07
C ILE A 99 0.69 9.74 17.44
N PRO A 100 1.86 9.11 17.52
CA PRO A 100 3.01 9.51 16.72
C PRO A 100 2.75 9.22 15.24
N MET A 101 3.07 10.17 14.36
CA MET A 101 2.95 9.98 12.91
C MET A 101 3.81 8.81 12.41
N VAL A 102 5.00 8.62 13.00
CA VAL A 102 5.88 7.50 12.65
C VAL A 102 5.20 6.16 12.92
N ASP A 103 4.54 5.99 14.06
CA ASP A 103 3.86 4.76 14.43
C ASP A 103 2.63 4.52 13.54
N ALA A 104 1.83 5.55 13.29
CA ALA A 104 0.68 5.46 12.41
C ALA A 104 1.08 5.10 10.96
N CYS A 105 2.14 5.72 10.45
CA CYS A 105 2.66 5.44 9.13
C CYS A 105 3.23 4.01 9.03
N MET A 106 4.00 3.59 10.03
CA MET A 106 4.54 2.23 10.12
C MET A 106 3.44 1.19 10.23
N TYR A 107 2.43 1.43 11.07
CA TYR A 107 1.28 0.53 11.22
C TYR A 107 0.53 0.33 9.90
N PHE A 108 0.33 1.40 9.13
CA PHE A 108 -0.34 1.34 7.84
C PHE A 108 0.49 0.62 6.79
N PHE A 109 1.80 0.83 6.79
CA PHE A 109 2.72 0.38 5.75
C PHE A 109 3.28 -1.04 6.00
N TRP A 110 3.43 -1.45 7.27
CA TRP A 110 4.17 -2.65 7.66
C TRP A 110 3.64 -3.96 7.02
N PRO A 111 2.31 -4.20 6.98
CA PRO A 111 1.80 -5.51 6.58
C PRO A 111 2.26 -5.96 5.19
N ASP A 112 2.42 -5.04 4.27
CA ASP A 112 2.80 -5.29 2.88
C ASP A 112 4.16 -4.68 2.48
N GLY A 113 4.53 -3.56 3.06
CA GLY A 113 5.81 -2.91 2.76
C GLY A 113 7.02 -3.55 3.41
N MET A 114 6.84 -4.30 4.52
CA MET A 114 7.92 -4.89 5.32
C MET A 114 7.78 -6.41 5.48
N MET A 115 7.06 -7.08 4.59
CA MET A 115 6.78 -8.54 4.67
C MET A 115 8.06 -9.36 4.83
N ASP A 116 9.06 -9.09 4.00
CA ASP A 116 10.36 -9.79 3.98
C ASP A 116 11.25 -9.49 5.20
N LEU A 117 10.96 -8.42 5.95
CA LEU A 117 11.68 -8.04 7.16
C LEU A 117 10.93 -8.40 8.45
N THR A 118 9.74 -8.96 8.35
CA THR A 118 8.91 -9.30 9.51
C THR A 118 9.38 -10.59 10.19
N MET A 119 9.92 -11.52 9.42
CA MET A 119 10.43 -12.79 9.94
C MET A 119 11.86 -12.61 10.45
N VAL A 120 12.15 -13.16 11.63
CA VAL A 120 13.43 -13.01 12.33
C VAL A 120 14.36 -14.22 12.17
N ASP A 121 13.86 -15.35 11.70
CA ASP A 121 14.67 -16.56 11.50
C ASP A 121 15.34 -16.52 10.13
N ASP A 122 16.64 -16.82 10.06
CA ASP A 122 17.44 -16.80 8.84
C ASP A 122 16.91 -17.73 7.72
N ASP A 123 16.19 -18.79 8.11
CA ASP A 123 15.57 -19.76 7.20
C ASP A 123 14.14 -19.34 6.76
N ALA A 124 13.60 -18.23 7.29
CA ALA A 124 12.27 -17.78 6.97
C ALA A 124 12.23 -17.02 5.64
N ASN A 125 11.45 -17.52 4.71
CA ASN A 125 11.19 -16.77 3.46
C ASN A 125 10.23 -15.62 3.76
N GLY A 126 10.73 -14.40 3.74
CA GLY A 126 9.98 -13.17 4.07
C GLY A 126 8.89 -12.76 3.08
N GLY A 127 8.70 -13.52 2.01
CA GLY A 127 7.71 -13.20 0.98
C GLY A 127 8.24 -12.30 -0.14
N ILE A 128 7.38 -11.96 -1.07
CA ILE A 128 7.69 -11.14 -2.24
C ILE A 128 7.27 -9.69 -1.95
N LEU A 129 8.16 -8.75 -2.23
CA LEU A 129 7.81 -7.32 -2.17
C LEU A 129 6.72 -6.98 -3.20
N LEU A 130 5.63 -6.36 -2.77
CA LEU A 130 4.56 -5.94 -3.68
C LEU A 130 5.06 -4.97 -4.75
N SER A 131 6.02 -4.10 -4.41
CA SER A 131 6.64 -3.19 -5.39
C SER A 131 7.36 -3.90 -6.55
N SER A 132 7.72 -5.18 -6.40
CA SER A 132 8.34 -5.95 -7.48
C SER A 132 7.32 -6.60 -8.42
N VAL A 133 6.05 -6.69 -8.02
CA VAL A 133 4.99 -7.36 -8.79
C VAL A 133 3.91 -6.40 -9.29
N TYR A 134 3.82 -5.19 -8.73
CA TYR A 134 2.88 -4.16 -9.18
C TYR A 134 3.47 -3.39 -10.34
N ASN A 135 2.99 -3.65 -11.53
CA ASN A 135 3.46 -3.01 -12.76
C ASN A 135 2.28 -2.49 -13.58
N LEU A 136 2.53 -1.45 -14.35
CA LEU A 136 1.64 -1.01 -15.41
C LEU A 136 1.93 -1.82 -16.67
N THR A 137 0.88 -2.16 -17.42
CA THR A 137 0.99 -2.89 -18.68
C THR A 137 0.73 -1.92 -19.83
N GLU A 138 1.62 -1.86 -20.78
CA GLU A 138 1.48 -1.04 -21.98
C GLU A 138 0.63 -1.76 -23.03
N CYS A 139 -0.34 -1.03 -23.56
CA CYS A 139 -1.15 -1.40 -24.72
C CYS A 139 -0.81 -0.47 -25.90
N SER A 140 -1.40 -0.71 -27.06
CA SER A 140 -1.12 0.08 -28.29
C SER A 140 -1.49 1.55 -28.17
N ASP A 141 -2.42 1.91 -27.28
CA ASP A 141 -2.99 3.26 -27.13
C ASP A 141 -2.87 3.84 -25.71
N GLY A 142 -2.30 3.10 -24.75
CA GLY A 142 -2.18 3.57 -23.37
C GLY A 142 -1.64 2.53 -22.41
N LYS A 143 -2.09 2.62 -21.15
CA LYS A 143 -1.69 1.69 -20.10
C LYS A 143 -2.89 1.19 -19.33
N ILE A 144 -2.81 -0.06 -18.91
CA ILE A 144 -3.78 -0.71 -18.04
C ILE A 144 -3.09 -1.20 -16.77
N VAL A 145 -3.88 -1.52 -15.77
CA VAL A 145 -3.45 -2.27 -14.61
C VAL A 145 -4.27 -3.55 -14.50
N TYR A 146 -3.61 -4.66 -14.20
CA TYR A 146 -4.27 -5.91 -13.81
C TYR A 146 -3.44 -6.62 -12.75
N PHE A 147 -4.06 -7.54 -12.03
CA PHE A 147 -3.36 -8.36 -11.05
C PHE A 147 -3.93 -9.78 -11.03
N ALA A 148 -3.05 -10.77 -11.21
CA ALA A 148 -3.39 -12.19 -11.16
C ALA A 148 -2.82 -12.81 -9.88
N ALA A 149 -3.69 -13.08 -8.90
CA ALA A 149 -3.31 -13.60 -7.58
C ALA A 149 -3.42 -15.14 -7.48
N SER A 150 -3.88 -15.82 -8.54
CA SER A 150 -4.08 -17.27 -8.55
C SER A 150 -3.67 -17.88 -9.88
N ASP A 151 -3.42 -19.20 -9.89
CA ASP A 151 -3.10 -19.95 -11.09
C ASP A 151 -4.22 -19.86 -12.15
N LYS A 152 -5.49 -19.82 -11.71
CA LYS A 152 -6.64 -19.61 -12.59
C LYS A 152 -6.56 -18.25 -13.28
N GLN A 153 -6.31 -17.20 -12.53
CA GLN A 153 -6.21 -15.84 -13.08
C GLN A 153 -4.99 -15.68 -13.99
N ARG A 154 -3.87 -16.29 -13.64
CA ARG A 154 -2.67 -16.32 -14.51
C ARG A 154 -2.97 -16.98 -15.85
N ALA A 155 -3.63 -18.16 -15.84
CA ALA A 155 -4.08 -18.80 -17.07
C ALA A 155 -5.10 -17.93 -17.82
N GLY A 156 -5.96 -17.22 -17.09
CA GLY A 156 -6.92 -16.24 -17.64
C GLY A 156 -6.22 -15.09 -18.35
N VAL A 157 -5.11 -14.56 -17.84
CA VAL A 157 -4.31 -13.53 -18.54
C VAL A 157 -3.77 -14.06 -19.87
N CYS A 158 -3.23 -15.28 -19.89
CA CYS A 158 -2.74 -15.91 -21.12
C CYS A 158 -3.88 -16.07 -22.15
N ALA A 159 -5.07 -16.48 -21.71
CA ALA A 159 -6.22 -16.60 -22.57
C ALA A 159 -6.73 -15.25 -23.10
N ALA A 160 -6.73 -14.21 -22.25
CA ALA A 160 -7.15 -12.86 -22.59
C ALA A 160 -6.31 -12.24 -23.71
N VAL A 161 -5.01 -12.55 -23.75
CA VAL A 161 -4.13 -12.10 -24.84
C VAL A 161 -4.11 -13.05 -26.05
N GLY A 162 -5.02 -14.01 -26.10
CA GLY A 162 -5.17 -14.94 -27.25
C GLY A 162 -4.22 -16.13 -27.24
N HIS A 163 -3.52 -16.39 -26.13
CA HIS A 163 -2.53 -17.44 -25.99
C HIS A 163 -2.80 -18.39 -24.81
N PRO A 164 -3.97 -19.11 -24.80
CA PRO A 164 -4.29 -20.02 -23.69
C PRO A 164 -3.25 -21.12 -23.48
N GLU A 165 -2.54 -21.54 -24.54
CA GLU A 165 -1.49 -22.54 -24.49
C GLU A 165 -0.30 -22.15 -23.58
N TRP A 166 -0.07 -20.85 -23.36
CA TRP A 166 0.96 -20.41 -22.42
C TRP A 166 0.56 -20.72 -20.97
N GLY A 167 -0.73 -20.69 -20.68
CA GLY A 167 -1.25 -21.06 -19.36
C GLY A 167 -1.14 -22.55 -19.06
N GLU A 168 -1.06 -23.41 -20.08
CA GLU A 168 -0.92 -24.86 -19.98
C GLU A 168 0.53 -25.33 -20.03
N ASP A 169 1.48 -24.49 -20.45
CA ASP A 169 2.91 -24.81 -20.49
C ASP A 169 3.44 -25.10 -19.09
N GLU A 170 4.12 -26.24 -18.90
CA GLU A 170 4.66 -26.67 -17.61
C GLU A 170 5.57 -25.63 -16.94
N ARG A 171 6.25 -24.80 -17.72
CA ARG A 171 7.12 -23.72 -17.24
C ARG A 171 6.32 -22.61 -16.55
N PHE A 172 5.07 -22.40 -16.95
CA PHE A 172 4.22 -21.30 -16.53
C PHE A 172 2.91 -21.77 -15.86
N SER A 173 2.72 -23.08 -15.71
CA SER A 173 1.45 -23.70 -15.31
C SER A 173 0.96 -23.33 -13.91
N SER A 174 1.84 -22.83 -13.04
CA SER A 174 1.50 -22.41 -11.68
C SER A 174 2.43 -21.34 -11.15
N MET A 175 1.98 -20.61 -10.13
CA MET A 175 2.85 -19.68 -9.38
C MET A 175 4.04 -20.42 -8.75
N ALA A 176 3.86 -21.67 -8.35
CA ALA A 176 4.96 -22.49 -7.83
C ALA A 176 6.02 -22.80 -8.91
N ALA A 177 5.58 -23.09 -10.15
CA ALA A 177 6.49 -23.33 -11.27
C ALA A 177 7.29 -22.06 -11.63
N LEU A 178 6.64 -20.91 -11.62
CA LEU A 178 7.30 -19.61 -11.85
C LEU A 178 8.27 -19.26 -10.71
N ALA A 179 7.89 -19.50 -9.46
CA ALA A 179 8.76 -19.26 -8.29
C ALA A 179 9.99 -20.17 -8.26
N ALA A 180 9.86 -21.42 -8.76
CA ALA A 180 10.96 -22.38 -8.86
C ALA A 180 12.03 -21.97 -9.88
N ASN A 181 11.65 -21.19 -10.90
CA ASN A 181 12.57 -20.70 -11.91
C ASN A 181 12.25 -19.24 -12.28
N PRO A 182 12.95 -18.26 -11.68
CA PRO A 182 12.72 -16.83 -11.94
C PRO A 182 12.87 -16.41 -13.42
N GLU A 183 13.65 -17.12 -14.22
CA GLU A 183 13.80 -16.84 -15.65
C GLU A 183 12.48 -17.09 -16.41
N ASN A 184 11.69 -18.07 -15.98
CA ASN A 184 10.37 -18.34 -16.57
C ASN A 184 9.38 -17.21 -16.26
N PHE A 185 9.50 -16.58 -15.08
CA PHE A 185 8.69 -15.42 -14.74
C PHE A 185 8.98 -14.23 -15.66
N VAL A 186 10.26 -13.96 -15.90
CA VAL A 186 10.70 -12.90 -16.83
C VAL A 186 10.22 -13.21 -18.25
N LEU A 187 10.44 -14.44 -18.72
CA LEU A 187 10.04 -14.86 -20.06
C LEU A 187 8.53 -14.72 -20.30
N LEU A 188 7.69 -15.22 -19.35
CA LEU A 188 6.24 -15.05 -19.46
C LEU A 188 5.86 -13.58 -19.45
N GLY A 189 6.49 -12.76 -18.61
CA GLY A 189 6.27 -11.31 -18.56
C GLY A 189 6.57 -10.62 -19.90
N GLU A 190 7.66 -10.97 -20.57
CA GLU A 190 8.02 -10.44 -21.90
C GLU A 190 7.02 -10.88 -22.99
N MET A 191 6.58 -12.14 -22.96
CA MET A 191 5.59 -12.68 -23.89
C MET A 191 4.26 -11.95 -23.73
N LEU A 192 3.77 -11.80 -22.50
CA LEU A 192 2.52 -11.07 -22.18
C LEU A 192 2.61 -9.59 -22.57
N ALA A 193 3.75 -8.93 -22.25
CA ALA A 193 3.96 -7.53 -22.63
C ALA A 193 3.91 -7.35 -24.16
N GLY A 194 4.51 -8.25 -24.92
CA GLY A 194 4.43 -8.23 -26.39
C GLY A 194 3.03 -8.37 -26.90
N ALA A 195 2.24 -9.29 -26.33
CA ALA A 195 0.86 -9.53 -26.74
C ALA A 195 -0.07 -8.35 -26.39
N PHE A 196 0.09 -7.73 -25.21
CA PHE A 196 -0.70 -6.55 -24.83
C PHE A 196 -0.43 -5.34 -25.71
N LEU A 197 0.78 -5.17 -26.23
CA LEU A 197 1.11 -4.08 -27.17
C LEU A 197 0.34 -4.18 -28.51
N GLU A 198 -0.18 -5.34 -28.85
CA GLU A 198 -1.01 -5.57 -30.05
C GLU A 198 -2.50 -5.26 -29.82
N MET A 199 -2.92 -5.08 -28.56
CA MET A 199 -4.29 -4.77 -28.15
C MET A 199 -4.42 -3.30 -27.77
N ASN A 200 -5.61 -2.70 -27.95
CA ASN A 200 -5.91 -1.43 -27.29
C ASN A 200 -6.36 -1.68 -25.83
N CYS A 201 -6.38 -0.60 -25.02
CA CYS A 201 -6.70 -0.71 -23.58
C CYS A 201 -8.10 -1.28 -23.32
N GLU A 202 -9.10 -0.87 -24.11
CA GLU A 202 -10.48 -1.32 -23.95
C GLU A 202 -10.60 -2.84 -24.22
N GLU A 203 -10.10 -3.31 -25.36
CA GLU A 203 -10.06 -4.73 -25.70
C GLU A 203 -9.32 -5.57 -24.65
N ALA A 204 -8.18 -5.10 -24.16
CA ALA A 204 -7.40 -5.81 -23.17
C ALA A 204 -8.14 -5.93 -21.83
N ILE A 205 -8.80 -4.84 -21.37
CA ILE A 205 -9.57 -4.83 -20.13
C ILE A 205 -10.78 -5.75 -20.24
N GLU A 206 -11.55 -5.67 -21.35
CA GLU A 206 -12.71 -6.53 -21.58
C GLU A 206 -12.32 -8.02 -21.57
N ALA A 207 -11.27 -8.40 -22.29
CA ALA A 207 -10.77 -9.77 -22.33
C ALA A 207 -10.30 -10.27 -20.96
N LEU A 208 -9.64 -9.42 -20.17
CA LEU A 208 -9.24 -9.75 -18.80
C LEU A 208 -10.44 -9.94 -17.88
N ILE A 209 -11.46 -9.08 -17.96
CA ILE A 209 -12.71 -9.19 -17.19
C ILE A 209 -13.43 -10.49 -17.54
N GLU A 210 -13.56 -10.83 -18.83
CA GLU A 210 -14.16 -12.07 -19.27
C GLU A 210 -13.42 -13.32 -18.75
N ALA A 211 -12.10 -13.19 -18.56
CA ALA A 211 -11.26 -14.24 -17.98
C ALA A 211 -11.24 -14.25 -16.44
N ASP A 212 -12.08 -13.46 -15.77
CA ASP A 212 -12.14 -13.33 -14.30
C ASP A 212 -10.82 -12.80 -13.68
N VAL A 213 -10.15 -11.89 -14.40
CA VAL A 213 -8.92 -11.24 -13.95
C VAL A 213 -9.21 -9.78 -13.58
N PRO A 214 -8.96 -9.35 -12.32
CA PRO A 214 -9.11 -7.96 -11.92
C PRO A 214 -8.24 -7.04 -12.78
N SER A 215 -8.87 -6.08 -13.44
CA SER A 215 -8.22 -5.15 -14.38
C SER A 215 -8.93 -3.82 -14.45
N GLY A 216 -8.24 -2.79 -14.91
CA GLY A 216 -8.82 -1.47 -15.11
C GLY A 216 -7.89 -0.51 -15.84
N PRO A 217 -8.44 0.63 -16.30
CA PRO A 217 -7.68 1.66 -16.97
C PRO A 217 -6.78 2.43 -16.00
N VAL A 218 -5.73 3.05 -16.52
CA VAL A 218 -4.91 4.04 -15.82
C VAL A 218 -5.43 5.43 -16.21
N LEU A 219 -6.38 5.94 -15.42
CA LEU A 219 -7.02 7.22 -15.68
C LEU A 219 -6.15 8.40 -15.24
N THR A 220 -6.23 9.48 -15.97
CA THR A 220 -5.77 10.81 -15.50
C THR A 220 -6.71 11.34 -14.41
N GLY A 221 -6.30 12.40 -13.69
CA GLY A 221 -7.16 13.01 -12.68
C GLY A 221 -8.46 13.58 -13.27
N GLU A 222 -8.40 14.14 -14.47
CA GLU A 222 -9.54 14.67 -15.20
C GLU A 222 -10.53 13.58 -15.61
N GLU A 223 -10.02 12.46 -16.09
CA GLU A 223 -10.83 11.30 -16.47
C GLU A 223 -11.49 10.65 -15.24
N ALA A 224 -10.74 10.51 -14.14
CA ALA A 224 -11.26 9.93 -12.91
C ALA A 224 -12.42 10.74 -12.28
N ILE A 225 -12.44 12.09 -12.47
CA ILE A 225 -13.51 12.95 -11.95
C ILE A 225 -14.84 12.72 -12.68
N VAL A 226 -14.78 12.29 -13.94
CA VAL A 226 -15.96 12.08 -14.79
C VAL A 226 -16.28 10.61 -15.02
N ASP A 227 -15.51 9.70 -14.44
CA ASP A 227 -15.78 8.27 -14.49
C ASP A 227 -17.16 7.98 -13.86
N PRO A 228 -17.99 7.13 -14.48
CA PRO A 228 -19.36 6.91 -14.02
C PRO A 228 -19.44 6.15 -12.68
N GLN A 229 -18.38 5.48 -12.22
CA GLN A 229 -18.33 4.83 -10.92
C GLN A 229 -17.96 5.84 -9.81
#